data_2361f8c6778450a024e8f77e22b769aa
#
_entry.id   2361f8c6778450a024e8f77e22b769aa
#
_cell.length_a   1.000
_cell.length_b   1.000
_cell.length_c   1.000
_cell.angle_alpha   90.00
_cell.angle_beta   90.00
_cell.angle_gamma   90.00
#
_symmetry.space_group_name_H-M   'P 1'
#
loop_
_entity.id
_entity.type
_entity.pdbx_description
1 polymer ?
#
loop_
_entity_poly.entity_id
_entity_poly.type
_entity_poly.pdbx_seq_one_letter_code
_entity_poly.pdbx_strand_id
1 'polypeptide(L)'
;ANNQDFKTSTPLIPYQHIRHFKIAIDNNIKLGKNQLTFNIGYQQNQREEFGNPDDINERSLYFDLKTITYTAQYRLAEMKGWKTSFGINGMQQNNTNKGVEQLIPDYNLFDFGIYAFSQKTIKKLTVSGGVRFDNRNINAENLLDGISIKGNAFKKSFSNVSGSIGLAAQVTNAVNLKFNIARGFRAPSIPELASNGAHEGTIRYEYGNSNLKSETSLQFDGGVEYSADHLSIGLSAFYNSFNNFIFYRKLEAAAGGDSLVNVNGDLLTGFKFDQTKATLTGLEATVDIHPHPLDWLHILNTFSMVSGQLRTPIEGNKFLPFIPASKLVTEFKGSFNKVTNNIRNGYVKFEVDN
;
A
#
# COMPACT_ATOMS: atom_id res chain seq x y z
N ALA A 1 -23.31 -24.21 -8.44
CA ALA A 1 -23.21 -23.68 -9.80
C ALA A 1 -23.30 -24.85 -10.78
N ASN A 2 -24.13 -24.76 -11.81
CA ASN A 2 -24.23 -25.75 -12.86
C ASN A 2 -23.35 -25.31 -14.06
N ASN A 3 -23.17 -26.23 -15.05
CA ASN A 3 -22.33 -25.99 -16.23
C ASN A 3 -22.84 -24.83 -17.12
N GLN A 4 -24.05 -24.34 -16.93
CA GLN A 4 -24.62 -23.22 -17.68
C GLN A 4 -24.19 -21.89 -17.10
N ASP A 5 -23.94 -21.79 -15.77
CA ASP A 5 -23.54 -20.59 -15.08
C ASP A 5 -22.18 -20.07 -15.57
N PHE A 6 -21.31 -20.97 -16.03
CA PHE A 6 -19.99 -20.60 -16.59
C PHE A 6 -20.04 -20.18 -18.07
N LYS A 7 -21.20 -20.25 -18.73
CA LYS A 7 -21.37 -19.90 -20.14
C LYS A 7 -22.12 -18.59 -20.37
N THR A 8 -22.52 -17.93 -19.28
CA THR A 8 -23.19 -16.63 -19.34
C THR A 8 -22.22 -15.52 -18.93
N SER A 9 -22.35 -14.34 -19.55
CA SER A 9 -21.68 -13.11 -19.13
C SER A 9 -22.47 -12.33 -18.09
N THR A 10 -23.66 -12.80 -17.70
CA THR A 10 -24.48 -12.17 -16.67
C THR A 10 -23.92 -12.53 -15.30
N PRO A 11 -23.46 -11.58 -14.48
CA PRO A 11 -22.92 -11.86 -13.16
C PRO A 11 -24.05 -12.36 -12.23
N LEU A 12 -23.68 -13.30 -11.34
CA LEU A 12 -24.55 -13.72 -10.23
C LEU A 12 -24.36 -12.81 -9.04
N ILE A 13 -25.40 -12.69 -8.19
CA ILE A 13 -25.33 -11.96 -6.92
C ILE A 13 -24.54 -12.78 -5.90
N PRO A 14 -23.65 -12.14 -5.09
CA PRO A 14 -23.27 -10.72 -5.13
C PRO A 14 -22.27 -10.41 -6.25
N TYR A 15 -22.38 -9.25 -6.86
CA TYR A 15 -21.40 -8.77 -7.85
C TYR A 15 -21.15 -7.25 -7.72
N GLN A 16 -20.07 -6.79 -8.34
CA GLN A 16 -19.71 -5.38 -8.41
C GLN A 16 -19.69 -4.90 -9.86
N HIS A 17 -20.15 -3.66 -10.07
CA HIS A 17 -20.00 -2.94 -11.31
C HIS A 17 -19.19 -1.67 -11.09
N ILE A 18 -18.01 -1.59 -11.73
CA ILE A 18 -17.08 -0.49 -11.54
C ILE A 18 -16.92 0.28 -12.84
N ARG A 19 -17.14 1.61 -12.77
CA ARG A 19 -16.82 2.55 -13.84
C ARG A 19 -15.70 3.46 -13.38
N HIS A 20 -14.64 3.57 -14.17
CA HIS A 20 -13.50 4.41 -13.83
C HIS A 20 -13.14 5.31 -15.01
N PHE A 21 -13.14 6.61 -14.76
CA PHE A 21 -12.68 7.63 -15.69
C PHE A 21 -11.45 8.32 -15.12
N LYS A 22 -10.43 8.57 -15.95
CA LYS A 22 -9.22 9.29 -15.56
C LYS A 22 -8.74 10.17 -16.71
N ILE A 23 -8.34 11.40 -16.37
CA ILE A 23 -7.57 12.29 -17.23
C ILE A 23 -6.36 12.82 -16.43
N ALA A 24 -5.20 12.91 -17.07
CA ALA A 24 -3.99 13.42 -16.43
C ALA A 24 -3.21 14.28 -17.41
N ILE A 25 -2.56 15.31 -16.88
CA ILE A 25 -1.64 16.20 -17.59
C ILE A 25 -0.30 16.10 -16.86
N ASP A 26 0.72 15.64 -17.60
CA ASP A 26 2.10 15.55 -17.13
C ASP A 26 2.98 16.50 -17.93
N ASN A 27 3.71 17.36 -17.23
CA ASN A 27 4.57 18.35 -17.85
C ASN A 27 5.97 18.37 -17.25
N ASN A 28 6.95 18.57 -18.12
CA ASN A 28 8.35 18.69 -17.76
C ASN A 28 8.96 19.87 -18.47
N ILE A 29 9.27 20.93 -17.74
CA ILE A 29 9.74 22.20 -18.27
C ILE A 29 11.20 22.41 -17.85
N LYS A 30 12.08 22.58 -18.84
CA LYS A 30 13.47 22.97 -18.60
C LYS A 30 13.54 24.48 -18.37
N LEU A 31 14.10 24.91 -17.27
CA LEU A 31 14.33 26.30 -16.87
C LEU A 31 15.84 26.54 -16.75
N GLY A 32 16.47 26.74 -17.89
CA GLY A 32 17.94 26.76 -17.98
C GLY A 32 18.53 25.39 -17.59
N LYS A 33 19.31 25.35 -16.49
CA LYS A 33 19.89 24.10 -15.95
C LYS A 33 18.98 23.43 -14.91
N ASN A 34 17.88 24.08 -14.52
CA ASN A 34 16.89 23.56 -13.58
C ASN A 34 15.75 22.87 -14.33
N GLN A 35 14.91 22.16 -13.61
CA GLN A 35 13.76 21.44 -14.17
C GLN A 35 12.55 21.63 -13.25
N LEU A 36 11.42 22.00 -13.85
CA LEU A 36 10.12 21.98 -13.19
C LEU A 36 9.27 20.86 -13.78
N THR A 37 8.82 19.95 -12.95
CA THR A 37 7.85 18.92 -13.32
C THR A 37 6.56 19.22 -12.58
N PHE A 38 5.42 19.23 -13.27
CA PHE A 38 4.14 19.30 -12.61
C PHE A 38 3.14 18.34 -13.26
N ASN A 39 2.32 17.71 -12.43
CA ASN A 39 1.32 16.75 -12.83
C ASN A 39 0.00 17.12 -12.14
N ILE A 40 -1.08 17.08 -12.91
CA ILE A 40 -2.45 17.25 -12.40
C ILE A 40 -3.28 16.11 -12.96
N GLY A 41 -4.02 15.43 -12.10
CA GLY A 41 -4.91 14.34 -12.48
C GLY A 41 -6.31 14.56 -11.92
N TYR A 42 -7.31 14.23 -12.70
CA TYR A 42 -8.69 14.06 -12.24
C TYR A 42 -9.10 12.62 -12.50
N GLN A 43 -9.75 12.01 -11.51
CA GLN A 43 -10.37 10.70 -11.66
C GLN A 43 -11.72 10.65 -10.97
N GLN A 44 -12.63 9.88 -11.57
CA GLN A 44 -13.88 9.48 -10.98
C GLN A 44 -13.99 7.97 -10.98
N ASN A 45 -14.27 7.40 -9.82
CA ASN A 45 -14.53 5.98 -9.64
C ASN A 45 -15.97 5.82 -9.11
N GLN A 46 -16.78 5.11 -9.87
CA GLN A 46 -18.12 4.73 -9.47
C GLN A 46 -18.13 3.23 -9.24
N ARG A 47 -18.35 2.83 -7.98
CA ARG A 47 -18.42 1.43 -7.57
C ARG A 47 -19.82 1.14 -7.07
N GLU A 48 -20.52 0.30 -7.79
CA GLU A 48 -21.85 -0.21 -7.49
C GLU A 48 -21.73 -1.66 -7.01
N GLU A 49 -22.38 -2.00 -5.90
CA GLU A 49 -22.43 -3.37 -5.37
C GLU A 49 -23.89 -3.82 -5.30
N PHE A 50 -24.14 -5.04 -5.76
CA PHE A 50 -25.44 -5.66 -5.86
C PHE A 50 -25.41 -6.94 -5.02
N GLY A 51 -26.12 -6.93 -3.89
CA GLY A 51 -26.11 -8.04 -2.92
C GLY A 51 -27.53 -8.54 -2.57
N ASN A 52 -28.59 -7.77 -2.90
CA ASN A 52 -29.95 -8.11 -2.53
C ASN A 52 -30.51 -9.23 -3.43
N PRO A 53 -30.78 -10.45 -2.89
CA PRO A 53 -31.35 -11.53 -3.69
C PRO A 53 -32.81 -11.31 -4.09
N ASP A 54 -33.54 -10.45 -3.39
CA ASP A 54 -34.95 -10.14 -3.66
C ASP A 54 -35.10 -9.07 -4.73
N ASP A 55 -34.10 -8.18 -4.89
CA ASP A 55 -34.03 -7.21 -5.98
C ASP A 55 -32.62 -7.14 -6.56
N ILE A 56 -32.38 -7.89 -7.62
CA ILE A 56 -31.08 -8.00 -8.30
C ILE A 56 -30.59 -6.69 -8.95
N ASN A 57 -31.44 -5.68 -9.05
CA ASN A 57 -31.10 -4.37 -9.59
C ASN A 57 -30.86 -3.31 -8.48
N GLU A 58 -31.13 -3.67 -7.23
CA GLU A 58 -30.85 -2.80 -6.10
C GLU A 58 -29.35 -2.61 -5.92
N ARG A 59 -28.92 -1.36 -5.86
CA ARG A 59 -27.54 -0.98 -5.51
C ARG A 59 -27.44 -0.91 -4.01
N SER A 60 -27.05 -2.03 -3.39
CA SER A 60 -26.85 -2.08 -1.93
C SER A 60 -25.85 -1.00 -1.50
N LEU A 61 -24.67 -0.97 -2.13
CA LEU A 61 -23.69 0.11 -1.96
C LEU A 61 -23.42 0.80 -3.30
N TYR A 62 -23.29 2.13 -3.28
CA TYR A 62 -22.84 2.89 -4.44
C TYR A 62 -21.99 4.08 -4.00
N PHE A 63 -20.69 4.00 -4.28
CA PHE A 63 -19.71 5.07 -4.05
C PHE A 63 -19.42 5.83 -5.35
N ASP A 64 -19.63 7.15 -5.35
CA ASP A 64 -19.19 8.06 -6.42
C ASP A 64 -18.02 8.90 -5.91
N LEU A 65 -16.82 8.39 -6.14
CA LEU A 65 -15.57 8.94 -5.64
C LEU A 65 -14.88 9.78 -6.71
N LYS A 66 -14.71 11.09 -6.43
CA LYS A 66 -14.00 12.03 -7.29
C LYS A 66 -12.71 12.46 -6.63
N THR A 67 -11.60 12.43 -7.36
CA THR A 67 -10.28 12.78 -6.84
C THR A 67 -9.55 13.68 -7.82
N ILE A 68 -9.04 14.80 -7.34
CA ILE A 68 -8.06 15.63 -8.03
C ILE A 68 -6.72 15.41 -7.32
N THR A 69 -5.68 15.08 -8.06
CA THR A 69 -4.30 14.99 -7.56
C THR A 69 -3.44 16.04 -8.18
N TYR A 70 -2.48 16.58 -7.43
CA TYR A 70 -1.51 17.55 -7.94
C TYR A 70 -0.12 17.29 -7.37
N THR A 71 0.89 17.51 -8.21
CA THR A 71 2.30 17.43 -7.83
C THR A 71 3.06 18.52 -8.58
N ALA A 72 3.93 19.24 -7.89
CA ALA A 72 4.92 20.09 -8.52
C ALA A 72 6.29 19.83 -7.87
N GLN A 73 7.31 19.56 -8.68
CA GLN A 73 8.69 19.34 -8.26
C GLN A 73 9.62 20.28 -8.99
N TYR A 74 10.43 21.00 -8.24
CA TYR A 74 11.50 21.81 -8.77
C TYR A 74 12.85 21.17 -8.45
N ARG A 75 13.57 20.76 -9.50
CA ARG A 75 14.91 20.18 -9.40
C ARG A 75 15.93 21.24 -9.76
N LEU A 76 16.84 21.52 -8.83
CA LEU A 76 17.94 22.41 -9.05
C LEU A 76 19.00 21.78 -9.98
N ALA A 77 19.69 22.63 -10.71
CA ALA A 77 20.93 22.24 -11.35
C ALA A 77 21.90 21.66 -10.31
N GLU A 78 22.67 20.68 -10.69
CA GLU A 78 23.67 20.10 -9.81
C GLU A 78 24.69 21.16 -9.38
N MET A 79 24.88 21.34 -8.08
CA MET A 79 25.80 22.29 -7.49
C MET A 79 26.84 21.58 -6.61
N LYS A 80 28.11 21.61 -6.98
CA LYS A 80 29.21 20.96 -6.24
C LYS A 80 28.92 19.48 -5.91
N GLY A 81 28.29 18.76 -6.83
CA GLY A 81 27.90 17.36 -6.70
C GLY A 81 26.59 17.13 -5.93
N TRP A 82 25.93 18.18 -5.41
CA TRP A 82 24.62 18.05 -4.80
C TRP A 82 23.49 18.07 -5.84
N LYS A 83 22.61 17.07 -5.78
CA LYS A 83 21.37 17.00 -6.56
C LYS A 83 20.21 17.23 -5.60
N THR A 84 19.61 18.42 -5.69
CA THR A 84 18.57 18.86 -4.73
C THR A 84 17.26 19.09 -5.46
N SER A 85 16.17 18.69 -4.82
CA SER A 85 14.80 18.95 -5.28
C SER A 85 13.90 19.40 -4.14
N PHE A 86 12.92 20.23 -4.48
CA PHE A 86 11.82 20.65 -3.62
C PHE A 86 10.51 20.30 -4.32
N GLY A 87 9.48 20.06 -3.55
CA GLY A 87 8.20 19.80 -4.18
C GLY A 87 7.03 19.97 -3.22
N ILE A 88 5.88 20.12 -3.84
CA ILE A 88 4.57 20.06 -3.20
C ILE A 88 3.74 18.99 -3.89
N ASN A 89 2.87 18.35 -3.15
CA ASN A 89 1.85 17.46 -3.71
C ASN A 89 0.66 17.35 -2.76
N GLY A 90 -0.42 16.85 -3.30
CA GLY A 90 -1.60 16.58 -2.50
C GLY A 90 -2.75 16.09 -3.35
N MET A 91 -3.92 16.02 -2.71
CA MET A 91 -5.16 15.66 -3.39
C MET A 91 -6.36 16.34 -2.73
N GLN A 92 -7.39 16.55 -3.53
CA GLN A 92 -8.76 16.82 -3.10
C GLN A 92 -9.59 15.60 -3.46
N GLN A 93 -10.30 15.03 -2.50
CA GLN A 93 -11.17 13.88 -2.71
C GLN A 93 -12.55 14.16 -2.14
N ASN A 94 -13.58 13.76 -2.89
CA ASN A 94 -14.96 13.82 -2.47
C ASN A 94 -15.63 12.48 -2.76
N ASN A 95 -16.32 11.92 -1.79
CA ASN A 95 -17.16 10.73 -1.95
C ASN A 95 -18.61 11.07 -1.65
N THR A 96 -19.51 10.58 -2.47
CA THR A 96 -20.95 10.64 -2.26
C THR A 96 -21.53 9.23 -2.36
N ASN A 97 -22.28 8.83 -1.34
CA ASN A 97 -23.04 7.59 -1.35
C ASN A 97 -24.34 7.76 -2.14
N LYS A 98 -24.67 6.79 -2.97
CA LYS A 98 -25.89 6.77 -3.82
C LYS A 98 -26.61 5.43 -3.76
N GLY A 99 -26.10 4.48 -2.95
CA GLY A 99 -26.74 3.20 -2.66
C GLY A 99 -27.81 3.32 -1.59
N VAL A 100 -28.54 2.23 -1.40
CA VAL A 100 -29.56 2.13 -0.35
C VAL A 100 -28.91 2.14 1.03
N GLU A 101 -27.76 1.47 1.15
CA GLU A 101 -26.98 1.37 2.37
C GLU A 101 -25.76 2.29 2.35
N GLN A 102 -25.33 2.71 3.52
CA GLN A 102 -24.09 3.45 3.71
C GLN A 102 -23.16 2.70 4.66
N LEU A 103 -21.99 2.29 4.15
CA LEU A 103 -20.91 1.70 4.95
C LEU A 103 -20.02 2.79 5.57
N ILE A 104 -19.76 3.86 4.84
CA ILE A 104 -19.00 5.04 5.24
C ILE A 104 -19.77 6.31 4.93
N PRO A 105 -19.57 7.41 5.67
CA PRO A 105 -20.27 8.68 5.39
C PRO A 105 -19.83 9.31 4.07
N ASP A 106 -20.62 10.25 3.59
CA ASP A 106 -20.18 11.23 2.60
C ASP A 106 -19.06 12.07 3.20
N TYR A 107 -18.04 12.39 2.40
CA TYR A 107 -16.90 13.15 2.91
C TYR A 107 -16.18 13.98 1.86
N ASN A 108 -15.51 15.01 2.37
CA ASN A 108 -14.47 15.76 1.69
C ASN A 108 -13.13 15.56 2.41
N LEU A 109 -12.08 15.31 1.63
CA LEU A 109 -10.73 15.15 2.11
C LEU A 109 -9.78 16.03 1.30
N PHE A 110 -8.89 16.74 1.98
CA PHE A 110 -7.85 17.55 1.36
C PHE A 110 -6.49 17.21 1.97
N ASP A 111 -5.55 16.83 1.12
CA ASP A 111 -4.16 16.57 1.46
C ASP A 111 -3.25 17.64 0.88
N PHE A 112 -2.29 18.08 1.67
CA PHE A 112 -1.19 18.94 1.26
C PHE A 112 0.12 18.44 1.85
N GLY A 113 1.15 18.38 1.04
CA GLY A 113 2.50 18.03 1.46
C GLY A 113 3.55 18.92 0.79
N ILE A 114 4.60 19.25 1.53
CA ILE A 114 5.79 19.94 1.05
C ILE A 114 7.03 19.17 1.47
N TYR A 115 8.01 19.07 0.59
CA TYR A 115 9.24 18.32 0.86
C TYR A 115 10.48 18.96 0.24
N ALA A 116 11.62 18.62 0.84
CA ALA A 116 12.94 18.85 0.29
C ALA A 116 13.74 17.54 0.34
N PHE A 117 14.49 17.26 -0.72
CA PHE A 117 15.37 16.10 -0.82
C PHE A 117 16.69 16.51 -1.45
N SER A 118 17.79 15.96 -0.95
CA SER A 118 19.12 16.18 -1.52
C SER A 118 19.98 14.92 -1.43
N GLN A 119 20.84 14.72 -2.42
CA GLN A 119 21.83 13.66 -2.43
C GLN A 119 23.15 14.11 -3.00
N LYS A 120 24.23 13.49 -2.55
CA LYS A 120 25.59 13.70 -3.08
C LYS A 120 26.36 12.40 -3.10
N THR A 121 27.08 12.17 -4.20
CA THR A 121 28.07 11.10 -4.29
C THR A 121 29.46 11.65 -4.11
N ILE A 122 30.19 11.14 -3.14
CA ILE A 122 31.58 11.50 -2.80
C ILE A 122 32.42 10.25 -3.01
N LYS A 123 33.14 10.20 -4.12
CA LYS A 123 33.88 9.01 -4.56
C LYS A 123 32.94 7.79 -4.63
N LYS A 124 33.09 6.82 -3.74
CA LYS A 124 32.32 5.58 -3.67
C LYS A 124 31.18 5.63 -2.64
N LEU A 125 30.97 6.77 -1.98
CA LEU A 125 29.92 6.95 -0.97
C LEU A 125 28.85 7.91 -1.50
N THR A 126 27.60 7.46 -1.49
CA THR A 126 26.42 8.30 -1.74
C THR A 126 25.71 8.56 -0.41
N VAL A 127 25.50 9.81 -0.10
CA VAL A 127 24.70 10.28 1.04
C VAL A 127 23.43 10.91 0.48
N SER A 128 22.29 10.57 1.06
CA SER A 128 20.98 11.14 0.68
C SER A 128 20.16 11.47 1.92
N GLY A 129 19.28 12.44 1.81
CA GLY A 129 18.35 12.75 2.89
C GLY A 129 17.24 13.68 2.42
N GLY A 130 16.12 13.60 3.11
CA GLY A 130 14.97 14.43 2.84
C GLY A 130 14.08 14.60 4.06
N VAL A 131 13.32 15.69 4.02
CA VAL A 131 12.32 16.02 5.02
C VAL A 131 11.03 16.42 4.32
N ARG A 132 9.89 16.07 4.94
CA ARG A 132 8.58 16.34 4.40
C ARG A 132 7.62 16.70 5.54
N PHE A 133 6.78 17.70 5.32
CA PHE A 133 5.61 18.00 6.13
C PHE A 133 4.36 17.68 5.34
N ASP A 134 3.39 17.06 5.99
CA ASP A 134 2.09 16.71 5.44
C ASP A 134 0.95 17.14 6.36
N ASN A 135 -0.16 17.54 5.75
CA ASN A 135 -1.41 17.79 6.44
C ASN A 135 -2.57 17.15 5.66
N ARG A 136 -3.42 16.41 6.36
CA ARG A 136 -4.68 15.87 5.87
C ARG A 136 -5.83 16.46 6.65
N ASN A 137 -6.79 17.06 5.95
CA ASN A 137 -8.05 17.53 6.51
C ASN A 137 -9.20 16.66 6.00
N ILE A 138 -10.05 16.22 6.91
CA ILE A 138 -11.23 15.40 6.63
C ILE A 138 -12.46 16.12 7.18
N ASN A 139 -13.50 16.23 6.38
CA ASN A 139 -14.83 16.63 6.79
C ASN A 139 -15.81 15.55 6.34
N ALA A 140 -16.36 14.80 7.30
CA ALA A 140 -17.32 13.72 7.07
C ALA A 140 -18.68 14.11 7.59
N GLU A 141 -19.72 13.82 6.81
CA GLU A 141 -21.11 14.03 7.15
C GLU A 141 -21.61 12.95 8.13
N ASN A 142 -22.88 13.01 8.52
CA ASN A 142 -23.50 11.92 9.26
C ASN A 142 -23.56 10.65 8.40
N LEU A 143 -23.27 9.52 9.01
CA LEU A 143 -23.52 8.22 8.41
C LEU A 143 -24.95 7.82 8.72
N LEU A 144 -25.72 7.51 7.67
CA LEU A 144 -27.16 7.27 7.77
C LEU A 144 -27.52 5.79 7.58
N ASP A 145 -28.65 5.42 8.17
CA ASP A 145 -29.38 4.18 7.93
C ASP A 145 -30.86 4.57 7.76
N GLY A 146 -31.29 4.69 6.49
CA GLY A 146 -32.53 5.38 6.15
C GLY A 146 -32.49 6.82 6.65
N ILE A 147 -33.38 7.16 7.59
CA ILE A 147 -33.43 8.48 8.25
C ILE A 147 -32.70 8.54 9.60
N SER A 148 -32.21 7.42 10.09
CA SER A 148 -31.54 7.31 11.39
C SER A 148 -30.04 7.59 11.26
N ILE A 149 -29.46 8.27 12.25
CA ILE A 149 -28.02 8.51 12.31
C ILE A 149 -27.36 7.34 13.02
N LYS A 150 -26.52 6.56 12.30
CA LYS A 150 -25.69 5.49 12.89
C LYS A 150 -24.23 5.89 13.11
N GLY A 151 -23.84 7.08 12.64
CA GLY A 151 -22.52 7.69 12.89
C GLY A 151 -22.59 9.20 12.77
N ASN A 152 -22.01 9.93 13.72
CA ASN A 152 -22.05 11.39 13.73
C ASN A 152 -21.02 11.99 12.76
N ALA A 153 -21.36 13.11 12.16
CA ALA A 153 -20.45 13.96 11.39
C ALA A 153 -19.21 14.34 12.23
N PHE A 154 -18.07 14.44 11.57
CA PHE A 154 -16.83 14.87 12.24
C PHE A 154 -15.89 15.65 11.30
N LYS A 155 -15.03 16.46 11.92
CA LYS A 155 -13.92 17.12 11.26
C LYS A 155 -12.62 16.70 11.94
N LYS A 156 -11.62 16.32 11.14
CA LYS A 156 -10.31 15.91 11.64
C LYS A 156 -9.19 16.50 10.79
N SER A 157 -8.09 16.85 11.48
CA SER A 157 -6.86 17.28 10.84
C SER A 157 -5.70 16.45 11.38
N PHE A 158 -4.87 15.95 10.47
CA PHE A 158 -3.68 15.15 10.79
C PHE A 158 -2.46 15.82 10.17
N SER A 159 -1.57 16.35 11.00
CA SER A 159 -0.30 16.94 10.57
C SER A 159 0.86 16.07 11.01
N ASN A 160 1.87 15.92 10.17
CA ASN A 160 3.05 15.14 10.52
C ASN A 160 4.29 15.60 9.76
N VAL A 161 5.45 15.29 10.34
CA VAL A 161 6.75 15.42 9.69
C VAL A 161 7.32 14.04 9.45
N SER A 162 7.79 13.76 8.26
CA SER A 162 8.51 12.55 7.87
C SER A 162 9.85 12.90 7.27
N GLY A 163 10.76 11.93 7.18
CA GLY A 163 12.06 12.15 6.59
C GLY A 163 12.93 10.91 6.63
N SER A 164 14.04 10.95 5.89
CA SER A 164 14.99 9.84 5.85
C SER A 164 16.41 10.34 5.65
N ILE A 165 17.38 9.50 6.08
CA ILE A 165 18.80 9.62 5.79
C ILE A 165 19.28 8.26 5.30
N GLY A 166 19.92 8.25 4.13
CA GLY A 166 20.42 7.04 3.48
C GLY A 166 21.90 7.16 3.15
N LEU A 167 22.60 6.05 3.26
CA LEU A 167 24.01 5.86 2.88
C LEU A 167 24.10 4.67 1.93
N ALA A 168 24.85 4.81 0.84
CA ALA A 168 25.20 3.70 -0.05
C ALA A 168 26.69 3.80 -0.36
N ALA A 169 27.43 2.72 -0.09
CA ALA A 169 28.88 2.68 -0.24
C ALA A 169 29.31 1.51 -1.13
N GLN A 170 30.01 1.80 -2.20
CA GLN A 170 30.74 0.79 -2.98
C GLN A 170 32.09 0.50 -2.29
N VAL A 171 32.11 -0.53 -1.43
CA VAL A 171 33.29 -0.89 -0.62
C VAL A 171 34.38 -1.46 -1.52
N THR A 172 34.03 -2.37 -2.42
CA THR A 172 34.89 -2.91 -3.47
C THR A 172 34.17 -2.81 -4.82
N ASN A 173 34.79 -3.29 -5.89
CA ASN A 173 34.11 -3.37 -7.19
C ASN A 173 32.95 -4.39 -7.17
N ALA A 174 33.00 -5.37 -6.27
CA ALA A 174 32.01 -6.42 -6.15
C ALA A 174 31.02 -6.21 -4.98
N VAL A 175 31.31 -5.33 -4.00
CA VAL A 175 30.51 -5.20 -2.77
C VAL A 175 29.95 -3.81 -2.62
N ASN A 176 28.62 -3.73 -2.50
CA ASN A 176 27.87 -2.53 -2.12
C ASN A 176 27.19 -2.73 -0.77
N LEU A 177 27.30 -1.72 0.09
CA LEU A 177 26.57 -1.63 1.36
C LEU A 177 25.53 -0.51 1.28
N LYS A 178 24.36 -0.75 1.85
CA LYS A 178 23.27 0.22 1.94
C LYS A 178 22.77 0.29 3.37
N PHE A 179 22.49 1.50 3.85
CA PHE A 179 21.88 1.74 5.15
C PHE A 179 20.91 2.89 5.04
N ASN A 180 19.75 2.79 5.69
CA ASN A 180 18.76 3.85 5.72
C ASN A 180 18.08 3.91 7.08
N ILE A 181 17.79 5.15 7.53
CA ILE A 181 16.92 5.42 8.66
C ILE A 181 15.79 6.32 8.14
N ALA A 182 14.55 5.92 8.38
CA ALA A 182 13.39 6.66 7.92
C ALA A 182 12.33 6.79 9.02
N ARG A 183 11.78 7.99 9.16
CA ARG A 183 10.56 8.23 9.91
C ARG A 183 9.41 8.44 8.92
N GLY A 184 8.41 7.56 8.98
CA GLY A 184 7.20 7.64 8.18
C GLY A 184 5.96 7.94 9.02
N PHE A 185 4.85 8.24 8.35
CA PHE A 185 3.56 8.33 8.98
C PHE A 185 2.44 7.94 8.01
N ARG A 186 1.27 7.61 8.56
CA ARG A 186 0.02 7.40 7.82
C ARG A 186 -1.14 8.01 8.61
N ALA A 187 -1.92 8.88 7.99
CA ALA A 187 -3.19 9.32 8.56
C ALA A 187 -4.24 8.21 8.38
N PRO A 188 -5.16 8.01 9.35
CA PRO A 188 -6.27 7.06 9.18
C PRO A 188 -7.11 7.37 7.94
N SER A 189 -7.60 6.32 7.29
CA SER A 189 -8.56 6.42 6.18
C SER A 189 -9.99 6.64 6.68
N ILE A 190 -10.90 7.00 5.79
CA ILE A 190 -12.32 7.18 6.15
C ILE A 190 -12.95 5.88 6.67
N PRO A 191 -12.77 4.71 6.02
CA PRO A 191 -13.27 3.46 6.58
C PRO A 191 -12.74 3.16 7.99
N GLU A 192 -11.45 3.38 8.23
CA GLU A 192 -10.86 3.18 9.57
C GLU A 192 -11.48 4.10 10.64
N LEU A 193 -11.86 5.31 10.27
CA LEU A 193 -12.46 6.28 11.19
C LEU A 193 -13.97 6.10 11.39
N ALA A 194 -14.69 5.66 10.35
CA ALA A 194 -16.12 5.89 10.28
C ALA A 194 -16.97 4.75 9.71
N SER A 195 -16.39 3.59 9.36
CA SER A 195 -17.22 2.44 8.95
C SER A 195 -18.22 2.08 10.04
N ASN A 196 -19.47 1.82 9.66
CA ASN A 196 -20.47 1.25 10.54
C ASN A 196 -21.56 0.58 9.70
N GLY A 197 -21.32 -0.64 9.23
CA GLY A 197 -22.25 -1.34 8.36
C GLY A 197 -21.75 -2.71 7.90
N ALA A 198 -22.63 -3.39 7.19
CA ALA A 198 -22.28 -4.61 6.48
C ALA A 198 -21.35 -4.30 5.32
N HIS A 199 -20.37 -5.16 5.09
CA HIS A 199 -19.53 -5.13 3.91
C HIS A 199 -19.97 -6.26 3.00
N GLU A 200 -20.66 -5.90 1.94
CA GLU A 200 -21.21 -6.86 0.98
C GLU A 200 -20.13 -7.81 0.45
N GLY A 201 -20.50 -9.08 0.31
CA GLY A 201 -19.60 -10.13 -0.17
C GLY A 201 -18.54 -10.62 0.81
N THR A 202 -18.47 -10.10 2.07
CA THR A 202 -17.45 -10.50 3.05
C THR A 202 -18.02 -11.13 4.33
N ILE A 203 -19.33 -11.22 4.51
CA ILE A 203 -19.99 -11.75 5.72
C ILE A 203 -19.44 -11.07 7.00
N ARG A 204 -19.22 -9.76 6.96
CA ARG A 204 -18.63 -8.97 8.05
C ARG A 204 -19.43 -7.72 8.33
N TYR A 205 -19.50 -7.35 9.60
CA TYR A 205 -19.93 -6.03 10.02
C TYR A 205 -18.72 -5.22 10.48
N GLU A 206 -18.50 -4.05 9.89
CA GLU A 206 -17.32 -3.23 10.14
C GLU A 206 -17.60 -2.04 11.02
N TYR A 207 -16.78 -1.87 12.07
CA TYR A 207 -16.79 -0.71 12.94
C TYR A 207 -15.52 0.10 12.76
N GLY A 208 -15.65 1.34 12.35
CA GLY A 208 -14.59 2.35 12.40
C GLY A 208 -14.32 2.79 13.83
N ASN A 209 -13.26 3.57 13.98
CA ASN A 209 -12.88 4.15 15.27
C ASN A 209 -12.49 5.62 15.09
N SER A 210 -13.41 6.52 15.42
CA SER A 210 -13.18 7.95 15.28
C SER A 210 -12.06 8.49 16.19
N ASN A 211 -11.55 7.73 17.16
CA ASN A 211 -10.47 8.15 18.05
C ASN A 211 -9.07 7.83 17.53
N LEU A 212 -8.95 7.22 16.34
CA LEU A 212 -7.66 6.90 15.75
C LEU A 212 -6.82 8.16 15.54
N LYS A 213 -5.52 8.00 15.82
CA LYS A 213 -4.46 8.99 15.61
C LYS A 213 -3.61 8.56 14.42
N SER A 214 -2.82 9.48 13.87
CA SER A 214 -1.83 9.13 12.86
C SER A 214 -0.92 8.00 13.35
N GLU A 215 -0.76 6.99 12.52
CA GLU A 215 0.28 5.99 12.66
C GLU A 215 1.63 6.62 12.32
N THR A 216 2.65 6.36 13.12
CA THR A 216 4.02 6.80 12.85
C THR A 216 4.98 5.63 12.98
N SER A 217 6.00 5.61 12.14
CA SER A 217 7.02 4.57 12.15
C SER A 217 8.43 5.15 12.21
N LEU A 218 9.34 4.39 12.81
CA LEU A 218 10.78 4.56 12.71
C LEU A 218 11.37 3.27 12.19
N GLN A 219 11.96 3.35 11.00
CA GLN A 219 12.50 2.21 10.27
C GLN A 219 14.01 2.32 10.13
N PHE A 220 14.68 1.19 10.28
CA PHE A 220 16.09 0.98 10.01
C PHE A 220 16.21 -0.12 8.97
N ASP A 221 16.93 0.16 7.88
CA ASP A 221 17.19 -0.77 6.79
C ASP A 221 18.69 -0.96 6.64
N GLY A 222 19.14 -2.18 6.42
CA GLY A 222 20.51 -2.51 6.09
C GLY A 222 20.55 -3.54 4.98
N GLY A 223 21.51 -3.39 4.07
CA GLY A 223 21.67 -4.34 2.97
C GLY A 223 23.11 -4.44 2.49
N VAL A 224 23.44 -5.63 1.98
CA VAL A 224 24.71 -5.93 1.30
C VAL A 224 24.41 -6.60 -0.03
N GLU A 225 25.09 -6.14 -1.07
CA GLU A 225 25.05 -6.72 -2.41
C GLU A 225 26.48 -7.12 -2.78
N TYR A 226 26.64 -8.36 -3.18
CA TYR A 226 27.87 -8.90 -3.77
C TYR A 226 27.57 -9.31 -5.21
N SER A 227 28.43 -8.91 -6.15
CA SER A 227 28.25 -9.21 -7.57
C SER A 227 29.61 -9.59 -8.17
N ALA A 228 29.68 -10.79 -8.71
CA ALA A 228 30.82 -11.33 -9.46
C ALA A 228 30.30 -12.00 -10.73
N ASP A 229 31.20 -12.43 -11.61
CA ASP A 229 30.85 -12.93 -12.94
C ASP A 229 29.86 -14.12 -12.91
N HIS A 230 29.95 -14.98 -11.88
CA HIS A 230 29.15 -16.21 -11.79
C HIS A 230 28.26 -16.29 -10.56
N LEU A 231 28.27 -15.25 -9.70
CA LEU A 231 27.54 -15.24 -8.46
C LEU A 231 27.11 -13.82 -8.09
N SER A 232 25.81 -13.63 -7.86
CA SER A 232 25.29 -12.42 -7.23
C SER A 232 24.55 -12.80 -5.95
N ILE A 233 24.83 -12.08 -4.87
CA ILE A 233 24.18 -12.26 -3.57
C ILE A 233 23.63 -10.91 -3.12
N GLY A 234 22.36 -10.85 -2.80
CA GLY A 234 21.70 -9.75 -2.12
C GLY A 234 21.18 -10.20 -0.75
N LEU A 235 21.50 -9.44 0.29
CA LEU A 235 20.92 -9.65 1.63
C LEU A 235 20.43 -8.30 2.13
N SER A 236 19.17 -8.23 2.58
CA SER A 236 18.59 -7.06 3.22
C SER A 236 17.80 -7.44 4.45
N ALA A 237 17.85 -6.58 5.46
CA ALA A 237 17.08 -6.72 6.68
C ALA A 237 16.49 -5.37 7.08
N PHE A 238 15.30 -5.39 7.69
CA PHE A 238 14.69 -4.21 8.25
C PHE A 238 14.14 -4.44 9.65
N TYR A 239 14.11 -3.36 10.40
CA TYR A 239 13.42 -3.24 11.68
C TYR A 239 12.55 -1.98 11.63
N ASN A 240 11.24 -2.13 11.83
CA ASN A 240 10.30 -1.02 11.83
C ASN A 240 9.47 -1.01 13.12
N SER A 241 9.54 0.10 13.85
CA SER A 241 8.82 0.32 15.11
C SER A 241 7.69 1.31 14.89
N PHE A 242 6.47 0.90 15.17
CA PHE A 242 5.26 1.70 14.99
C PHE A 242 4.71 2.21 16.33
N ASN A 243 4.26 3.46 16.32
CA ASN A 243 3.31 3.97 17.27
C ASN A 243 1.96 4.12 16.57
N ASN A 244 0.88 3.78 17.30
CA ASN A 244 -0.48 3.84 16.79
C ASN A 244 -0.67 3.03 15.48
N PHE A 245 -0.05 1.85 15.38
CA PHE A 245 -0.26 0.94 14.26
C PHE A 245 -1.75 0.60 14.17
N ILE A 246 -2.38 0.91 13.04
CA ILE A 246 -3.81 0.69 12.82
C ILE A 246 -4.00 -0.68 12.20
N PHE A 247 -4.83 -1.50 12.81
CA PHE A 247 -5.13 -2.84 12.36
C PHE A 247 -6.60 -3.15 12.52
N TYR A 248 -7.04 -4.17 11.83
CA TYR A 248 -8.40 -4.63 11.77
C TYR A 248 -8.50 -5.94 12.56
N ARG A 249 -9.34 -5.98 13.57
CA ARG A 249 -9.50 -7.15 14.43
C ARG A 249 -10.94 -7.64 14.48
N LYS A 250 -11.09 -8.94 14.63
CA LYS A 250 -12.36 -9.59 14.94
C LYS A 250 -12.76 -9.26 16.38
N LEU A 251 -14.03 -9.03 16.61
CA LEU A 251 -14.57 -8.80 17.94
C LEU A 251 -15.01 -10.12 18.56
N GLU A 252 -14.74 -10.27 19.86
CA GLU A 252 -15.20 -11.41 20.65
C GLU A 252 -16.42 -11.02 21.50
N ALA A 253 -17.35 -11.97 21.66
CA ALA A 253 -18.49 -11.82 22.55
C ALA A 253 -18.07 -11.96 24.02
N ALA A 254 -18.74 -11.27 24.92
CA ALA A 254 -18.46 -11.35 26.38
C ALA A 254 -18.58 -12.76 26.96
N ALA A 255 -19.38 -13.61 26.33
CA ALA A 255 -19.55 -15.03 26.71
C ALA A 255 -18.55 -15.98 26.01
N GLY A 256 -17.60 -15.45 25.23
CA GLY A 256 -16.68 -16.20 24.38
C GLY A 256 -17.23 -16.40 22.95
N GLY A 257 -16.35 -16.69 22.02
CA GLY A 257 -16.68 -16.84 20.60
C GLY A 257 -16.83 -15.50 19.85
N ASP A 258 -17.31 -15.55 18.62
CA ASP A 258 -17.41 -14.38 17.75
C ASP A 258 -18.54 -13.45 18.18
N SER A 259 -18.27 -12.13 18.16
CA SER A 259 -19.32 -11.12 18.29
C SER A 259 -20.12 -11.07 16.99
N LEU A 260 -21.40 -11.44 17.07
CA LEU A 260 -22.29 -11.47 15.91
C LEU A 260 -23.24 -10.27 15.92
N VAL A 261 -23.45 -9.68 14.74
CA VAL A 261 -24.38 -8.57 14.50
C VAL A 261 -25.47 -9.07 13.56
N ASN A 262 -26.72 -8.91 13.96
CA ASN A 262 -27.87 -9.24 13.10
C ASN A 262 -28.15 -8.06 12.15
N VAL A 263 -28.07 -8.33 10.86
CA VAL A 263 -28.40 -7.38 9.80
C VAL A 263 -29.47 -8.02 8.91
N ASN A 264 -30.68 -7.54 8.95
CA ASN A 264 -31.81 -8.04 8.13
C ASN A 264 -32.05 -9.56 8.25
N GLY A 265 -31.70 -10.17 9.40
CA GLY A 265 -31.83 -11.61 9.65
C GLY A 265 -30.54 -12.40 9.48
N ASP A 266 -29.53 -11.85 8.82
CA ASP A 266 -28.21 -12.46 8.67
C ASP A 266 -27.29 -12.14 9.86
N LEU A 267 -26.57 -13.15 10.35
CA LEU A 267 -25.60 -13.00 11.44
C LEU A 267 -24.20 -12.77 10.86
N LEU A 268 -23.72 -11.51 10.95
CA LEU A 268 -22.41 -11.10 10.48
C LEU A 268 -21.41 -11.03 11.64
N THR A 269 -20.19 -11.51 11.41
CA THR A 269 -19.11 -11.37 12.40
C THR A 269 -18.66 -9.90 12.49
N GLY A 270 -18.65 -9.35 13.72
CA GLY A 270 -18.21 -7.99 13.99
C GLY A 270 -16.70 -7.83 13.92
N PHE A 271 -16.24 -6.83 13.22
CA PHE A 271 -14.83 -6.41 13.15
C PHE A 271 -14.68 -4.93 13.47
N LYS A 272 -13.55 -4.53 14.03
CA LYS A 272 -13.29 -3.14 14.41
C LYS A 272 -11.87 -2.73 14.05
N PHE A 273 -11.72 -1.47 13.62
CA PHE A 273 -10.41 -0.83 13.52
C PHE A 273 -9.93 -0.37 14.90
N ASP A 274 -8.71 -0.74 15.23
CA ASP A 274 -8.06 -0.42 16.49
C ASP A 274 -6.61 0.00 16.26
N GLN A 275 -5.93 0.52 17.27
CA GLN A 275 -4.53 0.93 17.14
C GLN A 275 -3.72 0.62 18.40
N THR A 276 -2.47 0.19 18.21
CA THR A 276 -1.51 -0.04 19.28
C THR A 276 -0.08 0.13 18.79
N LYS A 277 0.90 -0.07 19.69
CA LYS A 277 2.31 -0.14 19.27
C LYS A 277 2.60 -1.50 18.65
N ALA A 278 3.33 -1.49 17.53
CA ALA A 278 3.73 -2.71 16.84
C ALA A 278 5.20 -2.65 16.40
N THR A 279 5.73 -3.82 16.06
CA THR A 279 7.07 -3.95 15.50
C THR A 279 7.00 -4.92 14.34
N LEU A 280 7.59 -4.55 13.20
CA LEU A 280 7.80 -5.42 12.06
C LEU A 280 9.29 -5.59 11.84
N THR A 281 9.72 -6.83 11.62
CA THR A 281 11.09 -7.18 11.23
C THR A 281 11.04 -8.07 10.01
N GLY A 282 12.00 -7.92 9.11
CA GLY A 282 12.05 -8.77 7.94
C GLY A 282 13.47 -8.98 7.44
N LEU A 283 13.62 -10.07 6.70
CA LEU A 283 14.84 -10.48 6.04
C LEU A 283 14.50 -10.91 4.62
N GLU A 284 15.31 -10.45 3.67
CA GLU A 284 15.27 -10.90 2.28
C GLU A 284 16.68 -11.32 1.85
N ALA A 285 16.78 -12.46 1.18
CA ALA A 285 18.01 -12.96 0.63
C ALA A 285 17.79 -13.41 -0.82
N THR A 286 18.68 -12.99 -1.71
CA THR A 286 18.68 -13.40 -3.11
C THR A 286 20.03 -13.96 -3.46
N VAL A 287 20.08 -15.13 -4.08
CA VAL A 287 21.30 -15.77 -4.59
C VAL A 287 21.05 -16.15 -6.04
N ASP A 288 21.78 -15.53 -6.95
CA ASP A 288 21.74 -15.84 -8.38
C ASP A 288 23.09 -16.45 -8.79
N ILE A 289 23.03 -17.68 -9.29
CA ILE A 289 24.19 -18.47 -9.69
C ILE A 289 24.18 -18.64 -11.21
N HIS A 290 25.28 -18.25 -11.85
CA HIS A 290 25.54 -18.44 -13.28
C HIS A 290 26.70 -19.43 -13.43
N PRO A 291 26.41 -20.75 -13.45
CA PRO A 291 27.48 -21.75 -13.41
C PRO A 291 28.28 -21.80 -14.73
N HIS A 292 29.59 -21.59 -14.66
CA HIS A 292 30.48 -21.78 -15.82
C HIS A 292 30.81 -23.28 -16.02
N PRO A 293 30.77 -23.85 -17.25
CA PRO A 293 30.59 -23.17 -18.56
C PRO A 293 29.14 -23.07 -19.04
N LEU A 294 28.16 -23.17 -18.16
CA LEU A 294 26.72 -23.12 -18.52
C LEU A 294 26.18 -21.68 -18.45
N ASP A 295 26.83 -20.73 -19.13
CA ASP A 295 26.49 -19.30 -19.11
C ASP A 295 25.04 -18.99 -19.55
N TRP A 296 24.37 -19.98 -20.15
CA TRP A 296 22.96 -19.91 -20.50
C TRP A 296 22.02 -20.24 -19.34
N LEU A 297 22.52 -20.84 -18.24
CA LEU A 297 21.74 -21.28 -17.10
C LEU A 297 21.86 -20.26 -15.95
N HIS A 298 20.71 -19.86 -15.40
CA HIS A 298 20.56 -19.06 -14.19
C HIS A 298 19.81 -19.86 -13.14
N ILE A 299 20.32 -19.89 -11.93
CA ILE A 299 19.66 -20.50 -10.76
C ILE A 299 19.47 -19.40 -9.73
N LEU A 300 18.24 -18.86 -9.68
CA LEU A 300 17.88 -17.78 -8.78
C LEU A 300 17.11 -18.32 -7.58
N ASN A 301 17.62 -18.07 -6.38
CA ASN A 301 16.91 -18.35 -5.14
C ASN A 301 16.57 -17.04 -4.44
N THR A 302 15.31 -16.88 -4.08
CA THR A 302 14.84 -15.73 -3.32
C THR A 302 14.14 -16.22 -2.05
N PHE A 303 14.63 -15.80 -0.91
CA PHE A 303 14.00 -16.04 0.39
C PHE A 303 13.47 -14.75 0.96
N SER A 304 12.27 -14.76 1.51
CA SER A 304 11.67 -13.64 2.22
C SER A 304 10.96 -14.08 3.50
N MET A 305 11.13 -13.29 4.53
CA MET A 305 10.48 -13.50 5.83
C MET A 305 10.11 -12.17 6.46
N VAL A 306 8.89 -12.08 7.01
CA VAL A 306 8.42 -10.94 7.82
C VAL A 306 7.81 -11.46 9.11
N SER A 307 8.11 -10.80 10.21
CA SER A 307 7.48 -11.02 11.51
C SER A 307 6.86 -9.73 12.01
N GLY A 308 5.57 -9.76 12.33
CA GLY A 308 4.83 -8.62 12.87
C GLY A 308 4.28 -8.92 14.26
N GLN A 309 4.58 -8.07 15.24
CA GLN A 309 4.14 -8.27 16.61
C GLN A 309 3.58 -6.99 17.24
N LEU A 310 2.47 -7.13 17.95
CA LEU A 310 1.95 -6.11 18.85
C LEU A 310 2.87 -6.02 20.09
N ARG A 311 3.21 -4.82 20.52
CA ARG A 311 3.97 -4.65 21.76
C ARG A 311 3.13 -4.93 23.01
N THR A 312 1.84 -4.66 22.94
CA THR A 312 0.88 -5.04 23.98
C THR A 312 -0.08 -6.04 23.36
N PRO A 313 -0.14 -7.28 23.86
CA PRO A 313 -1.09 -8.27 23.37
C PRO A 313 -2.53 -7.76 23.50
N ILE A 314 -3.37 -8.09 22.54
CA ILE A 314 -4.81 -7.83 22.57
C ILE A 314 -5.52 -9.18 22.56
N GLU A 315 -6.40 -9.40 23.55
CA GLU A 315 -7.12 -10.67 23.72
C GLU A 315 -6.16 -11.88 23.74
N GLY A 316 -4.99 -11.70 24.39
CA GLY A 316 -3.95 -12.74 24.49
C GLY A 316 -3.11 -12.95 23.23
N ASN A 317 -3.46 -12.36 22.10
CA ASN A 317 -2.71 -12.47 20.85
C ASN A 317 -1.72 -11.32 20.67
N LYS A 318 -0.45 -11.65 20.42
CA LYS A 318 0.63 -10.70 20.14
C LYS A 318 1.00 -10.60 18.66
N PHE A 319 0.51 -11.46 17.81
CA PHE A 319 0.85 -11.45 16.38
C PHE A 319 -0.09 -10.55 15.59
N LEU A 320 0.46 -9.81 14.66
CA LEU A 320 -0.33 -9.03 13.71
C LEU A 320 -1.06 -9.97 12.74
N PRO A 321 -2.32 -9.69 12.43
CA PRO A 321 -3.04 -10.45 11.41
C PRO A 321 -2.44 -10.18 10.02
N PHE A 322 -2.65 -11.11 9.09
CA PHE A 322 -2.29 -10.99 7.66
C PHE A 322 -0.79 -10.85 7.38
N ILE A 323 0.09 -11.25 8.31
CA ILE A 323 1.52 -11.37 8.03
C ILE A 323 1.71 -12.62 7.16
N PRO A 324 2.34 -12.51 5.97
CA PRO A 324 2.58 -13.65 5.11
C PRO A 324 3.56 -14.63 5.75
N ALA A 325 3.44 -15.91 5.41
CA ALA A 325 4.42 -16.93 5.76
C ALA A 325 5.77 -16.64 5.08
N SER A 326 6.83 -17.18 5.63
CA SER A 326 8.15 -17.16 4.97
C SER A 326 8.06 -17.88 3.64
N LYS A 327 8.72 -17.36 2.62
CA LYS A 327 8.65 -17.83 1.26
C LYS A 327 10.05 -18.07 0.69
N LEU A 328 10.26 -19.23 0.08
CA LEU A 328 11.46 -19.55 -0.70
C LEU A 328 11.05 -19.85 -2.14
N VAL A 329 11.56 -19.07 -3.08
CA VAL A 329 11.34 -19.30 -4.51
C VAL A 329 12.67 -19.71 -5.14
N THR A 330 12.67 -20.82 -5.87
CA THR A 330 13.80 -21.26 -6.68
C THR A 330 13.40 -21.23 -8.15
N GLU A 331 14.12 -20.46 -8.94
CA GLU A 331 13.94 -20.34 -10.38
C GLU A 331 15.14 -20.94 -11.13
N PHE A 332 14.85 -21.81 -12.09
CA PHE A 332 15.80 -22.30 -13.08
C PHE A 332 15.46 -21.69 -14.42
N LYS A 333 16.35 -20.89 -15.01
CA LYS A 333 16.11 -20.21 -16.28
C LYS A 333 17.23 -20.50 -17.25
N GLY A 334 16.87 -21.16 -18.37
CA GLY A 334 17.75 -21.34 -19.52
C GLY A 334 17.50 -20.25 -20.57
N SER A 335 18.50 -19.46 -20.91
CA SER A 335 18.43 -18.38 -21.89
C SER A 335 19.24 -18.72 -23.13
N PHE A 336 18.67 -18.55 -24.32
CA PHE A 336 19.27 -18.93 -25.60
C PHE A 336 19.27 -17.71 -26.55
N ASN A 337 20.46 -17.19 -26.87
CA ASN A 337 20.61 -16.03 -27.75
C ASN A 337 20.10 -16.29 -29.18
N LYS A 338 20.21 -17.52 -29.67
CA LYS A 338 19.75 -17.93 -30.96
C LYS A 338 19.16 -19.35 -30.89
N VAL A 339 17.85 -19.48 -31.11
CA VAL A 339 17.15 -20.77 -31.16
C VAL A 339 17.06 -21.26 -32.59
N THR A 340 16.72 -20.38 -33.52
CA THR A 340 16.71 -20.59 -34.98
C THR A 340 17.13 -19.32 -35.72
N ASN A 341 17.15 -19.35 -37.07
CA ASN A 341 17.41 -18.14 -37.86
C ASN A 341 16.37 -17.03 -37.63
N ASN A 342 15.15 -17.40 -37.24
CA ASN A 342 14.01 -16.48 -37.07
C ASN A 342 13.65 -16.24 -35.59
N ILE A 343 14.17 -17.05 -34.65
CA ILE A 343 13.90 -16.94 -33.21
C ILE A 343 15.20 -16.61 -32.48
N ARG A 344 15.20 -15.45 -31.82
CA ARG A 344 16.33 -14.95 -31.01
C ARG A 344 15.84 -14.63 -29.59
N ASN A 345 16.74 -14.68 -28.64
CA ASN A 345 16.49 -14.32 -27.23
C ASN A 345 15.35 -15.17 -26.59
N GLY A 346 15.32 -16.46 -26.92
CA GLY A 346 14.40 -17.40 -26.28
C GLY A 346 14.84 -17.77 -24.87
N TYR A 347 13.89 -18.09 -24.01
CA TYR A 347 14.20 -18.68 -22.69
C TYR A 347 13.15 -19.71 -22.28
N VAL A 348 13.56 -20.62 -21.41
CA VAL A 348 12.70 -21.55 -20.68
C VAL A 348 12.90 -21.31 -19.20
N LYS A 349 11.82 -21.21 -18.44
CA LYS A 349 11.85 -20.97 -16.99
C LYS A 349 11.03 -22.03 -16.27
N PHE A 350 11.57 -22.54 -15.19
CA PHE A 350 10.90 -23.41 -14.24
C PHE A 350 11.04 -22.78 -12.84
N GLU A 351 9.95 -22.67 -12.10
CA GLU A 351 9.89 -22.03 -10.78
C GLU A 351 9.24 -22.97 -9.78
N VAL A 352 9.84 -23.08 -8.60
CA VAL A 352 9.31 -23.79 -7.44
C VAL A 352 9.11 -22.78 -6.32
N ASP A 353 7.92 -22.73 -5.78
CA ASP A 353 7.48 -21.87 -4.68
C ASP A 353 7.19 -22.74 -3.45
N ASN A 354 7.86 -22.46 -2.31
CA ASN A 354 7.74 -23.18 -1.03
C ASN A 354 7.45 -22.21 0.12
#